data_19ed33f89c6ab31198e0911c0ad7104c
#
_entry.id   19ed33f89c6ab31198e0911c0ad7104c
#
_cell.length_a   1.000
_cell.length_b   1.000
_cell.length_c   1.000
_cell.angle_alpha   90.00
_cell.angle_beta   90.00
_cell.angle_gamma   90.00
#
_symmetry.space_group_name_H-M   'P 1'
#
loop_
_entity.id
_entity.type
_entity.pdbx_description
1 polymer ?
#
loop_
_entity_poly.entity_id
_entity_poly.type
_entity_poly.pdbx_seq_one_letter_code
_entity_poly.pdbx_strand_id
1 'polypeptide(L)'
;WGLGFFRDCRFVERLINLDKAISCTYHGQDLRTRGVLKPLNDLSKLNITSELDLFSKHPNLDYMFLPYDTKQFSFDIKINDPIRICHAPTNRYYKGSETIIPICKRLAKEKEIEFILIENKSFNEAQEIKKSCDILIDQVHNRGGWGYGMNSVEALSMGLCCVTELIPEYIDFIPDNPFINVDSKSLFDVLSELVTNKEKIIEYKQKGYEWVEQYHNYNNTSNVLYKYYEDLGWL
;
A
#
# COMPACT_ATOMS: atom_id res chain seq x y z
N TRP A 1 10.48 -14.45 5.84
CA TRP A 1 11.09 -15.73 6.26
C TRP A 1 10.41 -16.82 5.44
N GLY A 2 10.94 -17.13 4.27
CA GLY A 2 10.45 -18.23 3.44
C GLY A 2 11.11 -19.57 3.82
N LEU A 3 10.83 -20.59 3.05
CA LEU A 3 11.42 -21.92 3.16
C LEU A 3 12.97 -21.96 3.02
N GLY A 4 13.62 -20.79 2.96
CA GLY A 4 15.05 -20.60 2.85
C GLY A 4 15.81 -20.67 4.18
N PHE A 5 15.51 -21.63 5.05
CA PHE A 5 16.32 -21.91 6.23
C PHE A 5 17.79 -22.20 5.88
N PHE A 6 18.03 -22.69 4.67
CA PHE A 6 19.35 -22.93 4.14
C PHE A 6 19.61 -22.01 2.94
N ARG A 7 20.70 -21.25 2.99
CA ARG A 7 21.12 -20.37 1.89
C ARG A 7 21.37 -21.10 0.56
N ASP A 8 21.60 -22.41 0.64
CA ASP A 8 21.81 -23.31 -0.50
C ASP A 8 20.51 -23.89 -1.08
N CYS A 9 19.35 -23.52 -0.49
CA CYS A 9 18.02 -23.95 -0.94
C CYS A 9 17.79 -25.46 -1.04
N ARG A 10 18.63 -26.30 -0.41
CA ARG A 10 18.53 -27.79 -0.50
C ARG A 10 17.16 -28.35 -0.10
N PHE A 11 16.42 -27.64 0.76
CA PHE A 11 15.06 -28.03 1.13
C PHE A 11 14.08 -27.79 -0.03
N VAL A 12 14.27 -26.70 -0.79
CA VAL A 12 13.47 -26.38 -1.97
C VAL A 12 13.73 -27.40 -3.08
N GLU A 13 15.00 -27.78 -3.31
CA GLU A 13 15.38 -28.86 -4.24
C GLU A 13 14.70 -30.19 -3.89
N ARG A 14 14.64 -30.51 -2.58
CA ARG A 14 13.92 -31.70 -2.14
C ARG A 14 12.41 -31.66 -2.44
N LEU A 15 11.78 -30.50 -2.31
CA LEU A 15 10.36 -30.33 -2.66
C LEU A 15 10.15 -30.54 -4.16
N ILE A 16 11.03 -30.00 -5.00
CA ILE A 16 10.98 -30.20 -6.46
C ILE A 16 11.15 -31.66 -6.83
N ASN A 17 12.10 -32.35 -6.18
CA ASN A 17 12.28 -33.81 -6.38
C ASN A 17 11.07 -34.66 -5.93
N LEU A 18 10.17 -34.06 -5.14
CA LEU A 18 8.87 -34.63 -4.76
C LEU A 18 7.72 -34.10 -5.63
N ASP A 19 8.05 -33.55 -6.79
CA ASP A 19 7.10 -32.96 -7.75
C ASP A 19 6.22 -31.84 -7.16
N LYS A 20 6.81 -31.01 -6.29
CA LYS A 20 6.13 -29.83 -5.73
C LYS A 20 6.48 -28.57 -6.52
N ALA A 21 5.43 -27.84 -6.88
CA ALA A 21 5.57 -26.53 -7.49
C ALA A 21 6.11 -25.50 -6.49
N ILE A 22 6.98 -24.61 -6.95
CA ILE A 22 7.58 -23.56 -6.14
C ILE A 22 7.25 -22.20 -6.73
N SER A 23 6.61 -21.34 -5.92
CA SER A 23 6.48 -19.92 -6.19
C SER A 23 7.21 -19.11 -5.13
N CYS A 24 7.70 -17.94 -5.53
CA CYS A 24 8.36 -16.98 -4.63
C CYS A 24 7.64 -15.64 -4.67
N THR A 25 7.28 -15.11 -3.51
CA THR A 25 6.72 -13.77 -3.40
C THR A 25 7.77 -12.84 -2.78
N TYR A 26 8.10 -11.76 -3.50
CA TYR A 26 9.02 -10.74 -3.05
C TYR A 26 8.27 -9.57 -2.43
N HIS A 27 8.62 -9.26 -1.18
CA HIS A 27 8.10 -8.11 -0.43
C HIS A 27 9.22 -7.08 -0.27
N GLY A 28 9.07 -5.91 -0.79
CA GLY A 28 9.94 -4.75 -0.79
C GLY A 28 11.34 -4.90 -0.18
N GLN A 29 11.40 -4.92 1.15
CA GLN A 29 12.66 -4.87 1.88
C GLN A 29 13.57 -6.07 1.64
N ASP A 30 13.04 -7.26 1.40
CA ASP A 30 13.83 -8.47 1.13
C ASP A 30 14.61 -8.34 -0.19
N LEU A 31 13.96 -7.90 -1.26
CA LEU A 31 14.61 -7.74 -2.55
C LEU A 31 15.45 -6.45 -2.62
N ARG A 32 14.98 -5.33 -1.99
CA ARG A 32 15.72 -4.06 -1.99
C ARG A 32 17.06 -4.15 -1.28
N THR A 33 17.14 -4.92 -0.18
CA THR A 33 18.35 -4.98 0.65
C THR A 33 19.17 -6.25 0.43
N ARG A 34 18.53 -7.39 0.29
CA ARG A 34 19.20 -8.70 0.14
C ARG A 34 19.48 -9.05 -1.31
N GLY A 35 18.66 -8.53 -2.23
CA GLY A 35 18.70 -8.89 -3.64
C GLY A 35 18.13 -10.28 -3.92
N VAL A 36 18.30 -10.73 -5.16
CA VAL A 36 17.83 -12.04 -5.63
C VAL A 36 18.67 -13.16 -5.04
N LEU A 37 18.04 -14.14 -4.41
CA LEU A 37 18.69 -15.39 -4.02
C LEU A 37 18.72 -16.31 -5.25
N LYS A 38 19.84 -16.34 -5.95
CA LYS A 38 19.98 -17.08 -7.20
C LYS A 38 19.51 -18.52 -7.13
N PRO A 39 19.88 -19.36 -6.15
CA PRO A 39 19.40 -20.74 -6.10
C PRO A 39 17.87 -20.84 -5.97
N LEU A 40 17.23 -19.94 -5.22
CA LEU A 40 15.79 -19.90 -5.10
C LEU A 40 15.12 -19.44 -6.41
N ASN A 41 15.68 -18.41 -7.05
CA ASN A 41 15.19 -17.93 -8.33
C ASN A 41 15.28 -18.98 -9.44
N ASP A 42 16.38 -19.74 -9.48
CA ASP A 42 16.59 -20.79 -10.48
C ASP A 42 15.61 -21.98 -10.30
N LEU A 43 15.08 -22.16 -9.10
CA LEU A 43 14.14 -23.23 -8.74
C LEU A 43 12.67 -22.77 -8.79
N SER A 44 12.41 -21.47 -8.68
CA SER A 44 11.06 -20.91 -8.70
C SER A 44 10.58 -20.69 -10.13
N LYS A 45 9.42 -21.25 -10.48
CA LYS A 45 8.80 -21.04 -11.79
C LYS A 45 7.88 -19.80 -11.81
N LEU A 46 7.50 -19.29 -10.65
CA LEU A 46 6.64 -18.13 -10.51
C LEU A 46 7.23 -17.20 -9.45
N ASN A 47 7.56 -15.98 -9.84
CA ASN A 47 8.07 -14.96 -8.95
C ASN A 47 7.10 -13.76 -8.97
N ILE A 48 6.49 -13.46 -7.83
CA ILE A 48 5.42 -12.47 -7.71
C ILE A 48 5.88 -11.30 -6.85
N THR A 49 5.41 -10.12 -7.17
CA THR A 49 5.51 -8.94 -6.30
C THR A 49 4.26 -8.08 -6.36
N SER A 50 4.00 -7.35 -5.31
CA SER A 50 3.00 -6.27 -5.26
C SER A 50 3.64 -4.88 -5.27
N GLU A 51 4.93 -4.77 -5.55
CA GLU A 51 5.69 -3.52 -5.48
C GLU A 51 6.39 -3.24 -6.81
N LEU A 52 5.93 -2.21 -7.53
CA LEU A 52 6.37 -1.90 -8.90
C LEU A 52 7.87 -1.61 -9.00
N ASP A 53 8.44 -0.93 -8.01
CA ASP A 53 9.87 -0.59 -8.00
C ASP A 53 10.79 -1.82 -8.02
N LEU A 54 10.28 -2.99 -7.63
CA LEU A 54 11.05 -4.24 -7.62
C LEU A 54 11.28 -4.81 -9.02
N PHE A 55 10.52 -4.41 -10.03
CA PHE A 55 10.75 -4.84 -11.42
C PHE A 55 12.13 -4.44 -11.94
N SER A 56 12.67 -3.33 -11.46
CA SER A 56 14.04 -2.92 -11.78
C SER A 56 15.13 -3.78 -11.15
N LYS A 57 14.78 -4.63 -10.18
CA LYS A 57 15.71 -5.42 -9.35
C LYS A 57 15.66 -6.91 -9.62
N HIS A 58 14.67 -7.36 -10.36
CA HIS A 58 14.49 -8.77 -10.69
C HIS A 58 13.95 -8.91 -12.12
N PRO A 59 14.57 -9.72 -12.99
CA PRO A 59 14.24 -9.77 -14.42
C PRO A 59 12.89 -10.44 -14.72
N ASN A 60 12.42 -11.31 -13.83
CA ASN A 60 11.25 -12.17 -14.06
C ASN A 60 10.29 -12.07 -12.87
N LEU A 61 9.56 -10.98 -12.78
CA LEU A 61 8.49 -10.77 -11.80
C LEU A 61 7.15 -10.63 -12.48
N ASP A 62 6.15 -11.26 -11.91
CA ASP A 62 4.75 -11.04 -12.21
C ASP A 62 4.15 -10.12 -11.14
N TYR A 63 3.23 -9.25 -11.53
CA TYR A 63 2.57 -8.33 -10.62
C TYR A 63 1.27 -8.90 -10.09
N MET A 64 1.07 -8.77 -8.78
CA MET A 64 -0.20 -9.05 -8.14
C MET A 64 -0.47 -8.01 -7.06
N PHE A 65 -1.64 -7.41 -7.06
CA PHE A 65 -2.03 -6.50 -5.99
C PHE A 65 -1.98 -7.18 -4.62
N LEU A 66 -1.66 -6.42 -3.57
CA LEU A 66 -1.67 -6.93 -2.18
C LEU A 66 -3.07 -7.43 -1.82
N PRO A 67 -3.24 -8.71 -1.41
CA PRO A 67 -4.53 -9.21 -0.97
C PRO A 67 -4.93 -8.59 0.37
N TYR A 68 -6.19 -8.17 0.46
CA TYR A 68 -6.74 -7.60 1.68
C TYR A 68 -8.19 -8.02 1.91
N ASP A 69 -8.60 -8.16 3.17
CA ASP A 69 -10.01 -8.32 3.52
C ASP A 69 -10.70 -6.95 3.55
N THR A 70 -11.14 -6.53 2.37
CA THR A 70 -11.76 -5.22 2.18
C THR A 70 -13.10 -5.06 2.91
N LYS A 71 -13.70 -6.18 3.33
CA LYS A 71 -14.98 -6.20 4.06
C LYS A 71 -14.84 -6.20 5.58
N GLN A 72 -13.61 -6.13 6.07
CA GLN A 72 -13.34 -6.02 7.49
C GLN A 72 -13.98 -4.77 8.12
N PHE A 73 -14.14 -3.70 7.33
CA PHE A 73 -14.75 -2.44 7.78
C PHE A 73 -16.00 -2.12 6.95
N SER A 74 -17.00 -1.54 7.62
CA SER A 74 -18.14 -0.95 6.91
C SER A 74 -17.74 0.39 6.30
N PHE A 75 -18.02 0.57 5.02
CA PHE A 75 -17.86 1.84 4.35
C PHE A 75 -18.91 2.85 4.83
N ASP A 76 -18.48 4.06 5.18
CA ASP A 76 -19.36 5.19 5.51
C ASP A 76 -18.84 6.45 4.79
N ILE A 77 -19.72 7.07 4.01
CA ILE A 77 -19.39 8.27 3.21
C ILE A 77 -19.41 9.56 4.03
N LYS A 78 -19.78 9.51 5.31
CA LYS A 78 -19.84 10.71 6.18
C LYS A 78 -18.48 11.40 6.28
N ILE A 79 -18.54 12.71 6.50
CA ILE A 79 -17.40 13.55 6.81
C ILE A 79 -17.59 14.12 8.20
N ASN A 80 -16.51 14.10 8.97
CA ASN A 80 -16.48 14.72 10.30
C ASN A 80 -16.58 16.25 10.22
N ASP A 81 -17.07 16.84 11.29
CA ASP A 81 -17.04 18.29 11.48
C ASP A 81 -16.52 18.57 12.90
N PRO A 82 -15.26 18.99 13.04
CA PRO A 82 -14.28 19.32 12.01
C PRO A 82 -13.74 18.10 11.24
N ILE A 83 -13.23 18.34 10.02
CA ILE A 83 -12.57 17.31 9.19
C ILE A 83 -11.35 16.76 9.93
N ARG A 84 -11.19 15.44 9.93
CA ARG A 84 -10.13 14.71 10.64
C ARG A 84 -9.10 14.18 9.66
N ILE A 85 -7.86 14.64 9.79
CA ILE A 85 -6.72 14.18 8.97
C ILE A 85 -5.80 13.36 9.84
N CYS A 86 -5.44 12.15 9.40
CA CYS A 86 -4.48 11.32 10.12
C CYS A 86 -3.20 11.05 9.32
N HIS A 87 -2.13 10.78 10.07
CA HIS A 87 -0.86 10.26 9.57
C HIS A 87 -0.41 9.12 10.50
N ALA A 88 -0.17 7.93 9.94
CA ALA A 88 0.12 6.71 10.68
C ALA A 88 1.46 6.08 10.23
N PRO A 89 2.61 6.70 10.54
CA PRO A 89 3.89 6.22 10.07
C PRO A 89 4.40 5.04 10.89
N THR A 90 4.75 3.92 10.24
CA THR A 90 5.55 2.85 10.88
C THR A 90 7.01 3.25 11.02
N ASN A 91 7.50 4.12 10.15
CA ASN A 91 8.83 4.72 10.20
C ASN A 91 8.75 6.14 9.65
N ARG A 92 9.08 7.12 10.49
CA ARG A 92 8.98 8.55 10.16
C ARG A 92 9.82 8.96 8.95
N TYR A 93 11.03 8.43 8.82
CA TYR A 93 11.93 8.78 7.72
C TYR A 93 11.36 8.34 6.37
N TYR A 94 10.96 7.06 6.27
CA TYR A 94 10.42 6.54 5.02
C TYR A 94 9.08 7.16 4.62
N LYS A 95 8.30 7.60 5.61
CA LYS A 95 6.99 8.22 5.38
C LYS A 95 7.04 9.74 5.22
N GLY A 96 8.20 10.38 5.37
CA GLY A 96 8.36 11.84 5.24
C GLY A 96 7.66 12.62 6.35
N SER A 97 7.55 12.03 7.55
CA SER A 97 6.83 12.63 8.68
C SER A 97 7.40 13.98 9.12
N GLU A 98 8.69 14.23 8.87
CA GLU A 98 9.33 15.53 9.13
C GLU A 98 8.74 16.67 8.30
N THR A 99 8.14 16.35 7.16
CA THR A 99 7.42 17.31 6.31
C THR A 99 5.93 17.31 6.61
N ILE A 100 5.29 16.14 6.72
CA ILE A 100 3.85 15.99 6.92
C ILE A 100 3.40 16.62 8.23
N ILE A 101 4.07 16.30 9.35
CA ILE A 101 3.62 16.73 10.68
C ILE A 101 3.60 18.25 10.84
N PRO A 102 4.66 19.03 10.49
CA PRO A 102 4.62 20.48 10.57
C PRO A 102 3.54 21.12 9.69
N ILE A 103 3.35 20.59 8.46
CA ILE A 103 2.33 21.05 7.52
C ILE A 103 0.94 20.85 8.10
N CYS A 104 0.62 19.66 8.61
CA CYS A 104 -0.70 19.38 9.19
C CYS A 104 -0.96 20.19 10.46
N LYS A 105 0.06 20.39 11.31
CA LYS A 105 -0.05 21.26 12.48
C LYS A 105 -0.28 22.74 12.11
N ARG A 106 0.32 23.20 11.03
CA ARG A 106 0.07 24.54 10.49
C ARG A 106 -1.36 24.63 9.94
N LEU A 107 -1.77 23.64 9.15
CA LEU A 107 -3.11 23.61 8.59
C LEU A 107 -4.20 23.62 9.68
N ALA A 108 -4.01 22.86 10.77
CA ALA A 108 -4.92 22.85 11.92
C ALA A 108 -5.00 24.18 12.69
N LYS A 109 -4.04 25.08 12.52
CA LYS A 109 -4.10 26.44 13.08
C LYS A 109 -4.80 27.43 12.15
N GLU A 110 -4.72 27.19 10.84
CA GLU A 110 -5.24 28.09 9.81
C GLU A 110 -6.65 27.70 9.32
N LYS A 111 -7.03 26.46 9.52
CA LYS A 111 -8.32 25.88 9.09
C LYS A 111 -8.98 25.12 10.24
N GLU A 112 -10.27 24.96 10.17
CA GLU A 112 -11.05 24.19 11.13
C GLU A 112 -10.96 22.70 10.83
N ILE A 113 -9.83 22.08 11.23
CA ILE A 113 -9.56 20.64 11.08
C ILE A 113 -8.90 20.07 12.35
N GLU A 114 -9.03 18.75 12.53
CA GLU A 114 -8.30 18.00 13.55
C GLU A 114 -7.18 17.18 12.89
N PHE A 115 -5.93 17.37 13.35
CA PHE A 115 -4.80 16.53 12.92
C PHE A 115 -4.45 15.48 13.95
N ILE A 116 -4.44 14.22 13.55
CA ILE A 116 -4.21 13.04 14.41
C ILE A 116 -2.95 12.29 13.94
N LEU A 117 -1.92 12.31 14.77
CA LEU A 117 -0.72 11.50 14.56
C LEU A 117 -0.89 10.16 15.27
N ILE A 118 -0.89 9.05 14.52
CA ILE A 118 -1.10 7.70 15.04
C ILE A 118 0.27 7.00 15.17
N GLU A 119 0.80 7.00 16.39
CA GLU A 119 2.09 6.36 16.72
C GLU A 119 2.02 5.66 18.08
N ASN A 120 2.87 4.65 18.30
CA ASN A 120 2.97 3.93 19.57
C ASN A 120 1.62 3.34 20.03
N LYS A 121 0.82 2.88 19.09
CA LYS A 121 -0.46 2.22 19.31
C LYS A 121 -0.39 0.75 18.93
N SER A 122 -1.20 -0.07 19.57
CA SER A 122 -1.44 -1.42 19.07
C SER A 122 -2.11 -1.36 17.69
N PHE A 123 -2.03 -2.45 16.93
CA PHE A 123 -2.66 -2.51 15.60
C PHE A 123 -4.16 -2.14 15.66
N ASN A 124 -4.89 -2.76 16.59
CA ASN A 124 -6.34 -2.52 16.71
C ASN A 124 -6.66 -1.07 17.07
N GLU A 125 -5.94 -0.48 18.04
CA GLU A 125 -6.12 0.95 18.38
C GLU A 125 -5.82 1.87 17.20
N ALA A 126 -4.76 1.58 16.44
CA ALA A 126 -4.41 2.37 15.26
C ALA A 126 -5.50 2.29 14.19
N GLN A 127 -6.09 1.11 13.97
CA GLN A 127 -7.20 0.93 13.04
C GLN A 127 -8.46 1.69 13.47
N GLU A 128 -8.83 1.63 14.75
CA GLU A 128 -10.01 2.36 15.27
C GLU A 128 -9.82 3.88 15.14
N ILE A 129 -8.62 4.40 15.45
CA ILE A 129 -8.34 5.83 15.29
C ILE A 129 -8.37 6.20 13.80
N LYS A 130 -7.75 5.41 12.93
CA LYS A 130 -7.73 5.64 11.48
C LYS A 130 -9.14 5.68 10.92
N LYS A 131 -9.98 4.69 11.25
CA LYS A 131 -11.38 4.62 10.82
C LYS A 131 -12.20 5.84 11.20
N SER A 132 -11.84 6.53 12.28
CA SER A 132 -12.52 7.75 12.72
C SER A 132 -12.13 9.01 11.96
N CYS A 133 -11.25 8.90 10.96
CA CYS A 133 -10.73 10.03 10.18
C CYS A 133 -11.36 10.10 8.78
N ASP A 134 -11.17 11.22 8.09
CA ASP A 134 -11.66 11.46 6.73
C ASP A 134 -10.56 11.32 5.69
N ILE A 135 -9.35 11.72 6.06
CA ILE A 135 -8.19 11.80 5.16
C ILE A 135 -7.01 11.10 5.82
N LEU A 136 -6.36 10.20 5.09
CA LEU A 136 -5.04 9.69 5.43
C LEU A 136 -3.98 10.38 4.57
N ILE A 137 -2.90 10.85 5.18
CA ILE A 137 -1.66 11.20 4.46
C ILE A 137 -0.69 10.04 4.68
N ASP A 138 -0.39 9.28 3.61
CA ASP A 138 0.47 8.10 3.73
C ASP A 138 1.95 8.46 3.73
N GLN A 139 2.46 9.05 2.65
CA GLN A 139 3.89 9.38 2.54
C GLN A 139 4.19 10.51 1.57
N VAL A 140 5.38 11.14 1.76
CA VAL A 140 6.04 12.05 0.81
C VAL A 140 7.53 11.74 0.73
N HIS A 141 8.23 12.27 -0.29
CA HIS A 141 9.66 12.10 -0.60
C HIS A 141 10.04 10.77 -1.28
N ASN A 142 9.09 9.92 -1.64
CA ASN A 142 9.35 8.67 -2.39
C ASN A 142 10.56 7.84 -1.86
N ARG A 143 10.69 7.72 -0.52
CA ARG A 143 11.81 7.02 0.14
C ARG A 143 11.51 5.56 0.48
N GLY A 144 10.25 5.21 0.60
CA GLY A 144 9.80 3.97 1.24
C GLY A 144 9.25 2.91 0.29
N GLY A 145 9.60 2.93 -0.98
CA GLY A 145 9.05 2.04 -1.97
C GLY A 145 8.25 2.78 -3.04
N TRP A 146 7.17 2.23 -3.53
CA TRP A 146 6.50 2.73 -4.73
C TRP A 146 5.22 3.56 -4.46
N GLY A 147 5.19 4.34 -3.44
CA GLY A 147 4.16 5.37 -3.27
C GLY A 147 2.96 4.97 -2.43
N TYR A 148 2.51 3.74 -2.40
CA TYR A 148 1.49 3.27 -1.46
C TYR A 148 1.78 1.84 -0.95
N GLY A 149 1.15 1.46 0.14
CA GLY A 149 1.30 0.13 0.73
C GLY A 149 0.08 -0.24 1.55
N MET A 150 0.23 -1.22 2.44
CA MET A 150 -0.88 -1.73 3.25
C MET A 150 -1.61 -0.63 4.03
N ASN A 151 -0.89 0.37 4.54
CA ASN A 151 -1.51 1.50 5.26
C ASN A 151 -2.51 2.28 4.39
N SER A 152 -2.19 2.48 3.11
CA SER A 152 -3.12 3.10 2.14
C SER A 152 -4.29 2.18 1.82
N VAL A 153 -4.05 0.88 1.59
CA VAL A 153 -5.10 -0.11 1.30
C VAL A 153 -6.10 -0.20 2.45
N GLU A 154 -5.61 -0.24 3.69
CA GLU A 154 -6.45 -0.20 4.89
C GLU A 154 -7.32 1.07 4.94
N ALA A 155 -6.71 2.23 4.73
CA ALA A 155 -7.42 3.51 4.75
C ALA A 155 -8.52 3.60 3.68
N LEU A 156 -8.20 3.19 2.45
CA LEU A 156 -9.17 3.15 1.35
C LEU A 156 -10.32 2.18 1.65
N SER A 157 -10.03 1.01 2.25
CA SER A 157 -11.07 0.05 2.64
C SER A 157 -11.98 0.56 3.77
N MET A 158 -11.49 1.47 4.60
CA MET A 158 -12.26 2.19 5.62
C MET A 158 -13.05 3.38 5.06
N GLY A 159 -12.85 3.70 3.78
CA GLY A 159 -13.47 4.85 3.14
C GLY A 159 -12.80 6.18 3.49
N LEU A 160 -11.50 6.21 3.68
CA LEU A 160 -10.76 7.46 3.80
C LEU A 160 -10.29 7.95 2.41
N CYS A 161 -10.24 9.27 2.25
CA CYS A 161 -9.52 9.89 1.15
C CYS A 161 -8.01 9.73 1.41
N CYS A 162 -7.26 9.17 0.47
CA CYS A 162 -5.83 8.88 0.65
C CYS A 162 -4.96 9.85 -0.17
N VAL A 163 -4.06 10.55 0.52
CA VAL A 163 -3.10 11.50 -0.04
C VAL A 163 -1.69 10.89 0.04
N THR A 164 -0.98 10.82 -1.06
CA THR A 164 0.37 10.22 -1.11
C THR A 164 1.19 10.79 -2.25
N GLU A 165 2.52 10.66 -2.21
CA GLU A 165 3.39 11.02 -3.31
C GLU A 165 3.58 9.83 -4.25
N LEU A 166 3.20 10.01 -5.52
CA LEU A 166 3.40 9.07 -6.61
C LEU A 166 4.25 9.72 -7.69
N ILE A 167 5.30 9.06 -8.13
CA ILE A 167 6.05 9.47 -9.33
C ILE A 167 5.27 9.12 -10.60
N PRO A 168 5.57 9.76 -11.77
CA PRO A 168 4.79 9.54 -12.99
C PRO A 168 4.62 8.08 -13.38
N GLU A 169 5.69 7.25 -13.28
CA GLU A 169 5.61 5.83 -13.63
C GLU A 169 4.61 5.05 -12.76
N TYR A 170 4.43 5.46 -11.50
CA TYR A 170 3.47 4.81 -10.59
C TYR A 170 2.04 5.26 -10.90
N ILE A 171 1.86 6.53 -11.26
CA ILE A 171 0.55 7.07 -11.68
C ILE A 171 0.06 6.33 -12.92
N ASP A 172 0.93 6.14 -13.91
CA ASP A 172 0.60 5.48 -15.17
C ASP A 172 0.34 3.97 -14.99
N PHE A 173 0.97 3.36 -14.00
CA PHE A 173 0.80 1.93 -13.70
C PHE A 173 -0.47 1.62 -12.91
N ILE A 174 -0.89 2.50 -11.99
CA ILE A 174 -2.05 2.26 -11.13
C ILE A 174 -3.34 2.50 -11.93
N PRO A 175 -4.13 1.47 -12.26
CA PRO A 175 -5.37 1.65 -12.99
C PRO A 175 -6.36 2.47 -12.15
N ASP A 176 -7.09 3.38 -12.78
CA ASP A 176 -8.14 4.19 -12.13
C ASP A 176 -7.69 4.91 -10.85
N ASN A 177 -6.44 5.33 -10.81
CA ASN A 177 -5.72 5.84 -9.64
C ASN A 177 -6.61 6.56 -8.60
N PRO A 178 -6.76 5.99 -7.38
CA PRO A 178 -7.68 6.51 -6.36
C PRO A 178 -7.05 7.57 -5.45
N PHE A 179 -5.75 7.88 -5.63
CA PHE A 179 -5.01 8.73 -4.72
C PHE A 179 -5.05 10.19 -5.13
N ILE A 180 -5.02 11.07 -4.14
CA ILE A 180 -4.67 12.47 -4.35
C ILE A 180 -3.14 12.55 -4.33
N ASN A 181 -2.55 12.84 -5.49
CA ASN A 181 -1.11 12.93 -5.64
C ASN A 181 -0.58 14.27 -5.15
N VAL A 182 0.48 14.23 -4.36
CA VAL A 182 1.18 15.39 -3.82
C VAL A 182 2.68 15.16 -3.85
N ASP A 183 3.44 16.22 -3.70
CA ASP A 183 4.84 16.18 -3.29
C ASP A 183 5.06 17.05 -2.04
N SER A 184 6.28 17.10 -1.53
CA SER A 184 6.60 17.87 -0.34
C SER A 184 6.36 19.39 -0.49
N LYS A 185 6.28 19.92 -1.72
CA LYS A 185 6.08 21.36 -1.99
C LYS A 185 4.60 21.68 -2.12
N SER A 186 3.83 20.80 -2.75
CA SER A 186 2.40 21.00 -3.04
C SER A 186 1.49 20.54 -1.89
N LEU A 187 1.99 19.75 -0.93
CA LEU A 187 1.20 19.13 0.13
C LEU A 187 0.32 20.14 0.90
N PHE A 188 0.88 21.30 1.30
CA PHE A 188 0.12 22.29 2.06
C PHE A 188 -1.03 22.88 1.25
N ASP A 189 -0.77 23.27 0.01
CA ASP A 189 -1.74 23.94 -0.85
C ASP A 189 -2.85 22.95 -1.26
N VAL A 190 -2.49 21.72 -1.62
CA VAL A 190 -3.45 20.66 -1.96
C VAL A 190 -4.35 20.32 -0.77
N LEU A 191 -3.78 20.17 0.44
CA LEU A 191 -4.59 19.94 1.64
C LEU A 191 -5.48 21.13 1.99
N SER A 192 -4.97 22.36 1.84
CA SER A 192 -5.73 23.59 2.11
C SER A 192 -6.94 23.73 1.19
N GLU A 193 -6.82 23.35 -0.08
CA GLU A 193 -7.92 23.27 -1.03
C GLU A 193 -8.88 22.13 -0.67
N LEU A 194 -8.34 20.93 -0.41
CA LEU A 194 -9.11 19.73 -0.15
C LEU A 194 -10.06 19.89 1.05
N VAL A 195 -9.57 20.43 2.16
CA VAL A 195 -10.39 20.61 3.39
C VAL A 195 -11.49 21.67 3.24
N THR A 196 -11.46 22.47 2.19
CA THR A 196 -12.54 23.42 1.87
C THR A 196 -13.56 22.83 0.89
N ASN A 197 -13.30 21.64 0.34
CA ASN A 197 -14.14 21.00 -0.65
C ASN A 197 -14.57 19.60 -0.17
N LYS A 198 -15.63 19.56 0.65
CA LYS A 198 -16.19 18.32 1.19
C LYS A 198 -16.65 17.35 0.09
N GLU A 199 -17.15 17.85 -1.03
CA GLU A 199 -17.59 17.04 -2.18
C GLU A 199 -16.42 16.28 -2.80
N LYS A 200 -15.28 16.94 -2.96
CA LYS A 200 -14.05 16.29 -3.45
C LYS A 200 -13.55 15.20 -2.51
N ILE A 201 -13.63 15.41 -1.20
CA ILE A 201 -13.29 14.37 -0.22
C ILE A 201 -14.21 13.16 -0.39
N ILE A 202 -15.53 13.39 -0.49
CA ILE A 202 -16.54 12.33 -0.70
C ILE A 202 -16.26 11.54 -1.98
N GLU A 203 -15.98 12.24 -3.07
CA GLU A 203 -15.62 11.61 -4.36
C GLU A 203 -14.43 10.67 -4.21
N TYR A 204 -13.34 11.12 -3.57
CA TYR A 204 -12.14 10.30 -3.38
C TYR A 204 -12.32 9.18 -2.35
N LYS A 205 -13.16 9.35 -1.33
CA LYS A 205 -13.56 8.28 -0.41
C LYS A 205 -14.27 7.16 -1.17
N GLN A 206 -15.24 7.49 -2.01
CA GLN A 206 -16.00 6.53 -2.83
C GLN A 206 -15.08 5.84 -3.84
N LYS A 207 -14.35 6.62 -4.63
CA LYS A 207 -13.40 6.12 -5.62
C LYS A 207 -12.36 5.19 -5.00
N GLY A 208 -11.83 5.55 -3.85
CA GLY A 208 -10.85 4.74 -3.12
C GLY A 208 -11.41 3.41 -2.63
N TYR A 209 -12.62 3.43 -2.08
CA TYR A 209 -13.28 2.22 -1.63
C TYR A 209 -13.59 1.26 -2.80
N GLU A 210 -14.15 1.76 -3.90
CA GLU A 210 -14.44 0.96 -5.09
C GLU A 210 -13.16 0.35 -5.68
N TRP A 211 -12.09 1.16 -5.74
CA TRP A 211 -10.79 0.72 -6.24
C TRP A 211 -10.19 -0.41 -5.40
N VAL A 212 -10.21 -0.29 -4.08
CA VAL A 212 -9.65 -1.32 -3.20
C VAL A 212 -10.47 -2.60 -3.26
N GLU A 213 -11.80 -2.51 -3.39
CA GLU A 213 -12.68 -3.66 -3.62
C GLU A 213 -12.37 -4.37 -4.95
N GLN A 214 -12.06 -3.61 -5.98
CA GLN A 214 -11.76 -4.17 -7.30
C GLN A 214 -10.38 -4.83 -7.36
N TYR A 215 -9.35 -4.18 -6.83
CA TYR A 215 -7.96 -4.57 -7.06
C TYR A 215 -7.31 -5.30 -5.87
N HIS A 216 -7.71 -5.02 -4.63
CA HIS A 216 -7.11 -5.57 -3.43
C HIS A 216 -7.97 -6.62 -2.71
N ASN A 217 -9.25 -6.74 -3.05
CA ASN A 217 -10.10 -7.77 -2.47
C ASN A 217 -9.45 -9.15 -2.65
N TYR A 218 -9.34 -9.91 -1.55
CA TYR A 218 -8.62 -11.19 -1.55
C TYR A 218 -9.21 -12.22 -2.53
N ASN A 219 -10.51 -12.18 -2.82
CA ASN A 219 -11.10 -13.05 -3.84
C ASN A 219 -10.56 -12.72 -5.24
N ASN A 220 -10.48 -11.42 -5.58
CA ASN A 220 -9.98 -10.98 -6.88
C ASN A 220 -8.48 -11.27 -7.03
N THR A 221 -7.69 -11.00 -6.00
CA THR A 221 -6.25 -11.30 -6.01
C THR A 221 -5.99 -12.81 -6.03
N SER A 222 -6.81 -13.62 -5.36
CA SER A 222 -6.73 -15.08 -5.45
C SER A 222 -7.02 -15.59 -6.86
N ASN A 223 -8.00 -15.01 -7.56
CA ASN A 223 -8.29 -15.39 -8.96
C ASN A 223 -7.09 -15.10 -9.88
N VAL A 224 -6.37 -13.99 -9.67
CA VAL A 224 -5.12 -13.71 -10.40
C VAL A 224 -4.06 -14.78 -10.11
N LEU A 225 -3.91 -15.17 -8.85
CA LEU A 225 -2.96 -16.22 -8.45
C LEU A 225 -3.34 -17.59 -9.05
N TYR A 226 -4.62 -17.95 -9.03
CA TYR A 226 -5.11 -19.17 -9.68
C TYR A 226 -4.80 -19.18 -11.17
N LYS A 227 -4.99 -18.06 -11.87
CA LYS A 227 -4.65 -17.95 -13.28
C LYS A 227 -3.17 -18.21 -13.54
N TYR A 228 -2.26 -17.64 -12.74
CA TYR A 228 -0.84 -17.96 -12.84
C TYR A 228 -0.55 -19.46 -12.64
N TYR A 229 -1.26 -20.12 -11.73
CA TYR A 229 -1.11 -21.57 -11.51
C TYR A 229 -1.63 -22.39 -12.68
N GLU A 230 -2.78 -22.00 -13.26
CA GLU A 230 -3.33 -22.64 -14.47
C GLU A 230 -2.38 -22.49 -15.66
N ASP A 231 -1.87 -21.27 -15.92
CA ASP A 231 -0.93 -20.98 -17.01
C ASP A 231 0.38 -21.80 -16.90
N LEU A 232 0.75 -22.20 -15.69
CA LEU A 232 1.91 -23.05 -15.42
C LEU A 232 1.58 -24.54 -15.38
N GLY A 233 0.31 -24.93 -15.54
CA GLY A 233 -0.14 -26.32 -15.47
C GLY A 233 -0.03 -26.94 -14.07
N TRP A 234 -0.21 -26.12 -13.02
CA TRP A 234 -0.16 -26.58 -11.63
C TRP A 234 -1.53 -26.94 -11.06
N LEU A 235 -2.59 -26.62 -11.77
CA LEU A 235 -3.99 -26.92 -11.47
C LEU A 235 -4.62 -27.74 -12.61
#